data_3aeb945e3b883bb73d056c9ee0b6e092
#
_entry.id   3aeb945e3b883bb73d056c9ee0b6e092
#
_cell.length_a   1.000
_cell.length_b   1.000
_cell.length_c   1.000
_cell.angle_alpha   90.00
_cell.angle_beta   90.00
_cell.angle_gamma   90.00
#
_symmetry.space_group_name_H-M   'P 1'
#
loop_
_entity.id
_entity.type
_entity.pdbx_description
1 polymer ?
#
loop_
_entity_poly.entity_id
_entity_poly.type
_entity_poly.pdbx_seq_one_letter_code
_entity_poly.pdbx_strand_id
1 'polypeptide(L)'
;IPVPAQMRSPGESWYRGTADAIYQNINLIEQADPHVVAIFGADHIYRMNIRDMIEFHERKRADVSIAAIPVAKEYAKEFGVIETDHDGAVKSFVEKQDGAPTMPGDPERVYASMGNYIFSTRTLLRELYADAHDENSSHDFGRDILPRLIGRCPMYAYDFQTNRIPGDPVGGEVYWRDVGTIDAYYEANTDLRSVSPAMNLFNRQWPLRTASYDDPPAKFTFDDDGRRGTAVDTIVAGGSILSGGTARNCVIGRGVKVHAGAVVENSI
;
A
#
# COMPACT_ATOMS: atom_id res chain seq x y z
N ILE A 1 11.86 -3.14 12.21
CA ILE A 1 13.14 -2.46 12.49
C ILE A 1 13.38 -1.51 11.33
N PRO A 2 13.45 -0.18 11.53
CA PRO A 2 13.91 0.72 10.49
C PRO A 2 15.35 0.38 10.12
N VAL A 3 15.60 0.14 8.85
CA VAL A 3 16.94 -0.12 8.34
C VAL A 3 17.34 1.06 7.46
N PRO A 4 18.32 1.89 7.89
CA PRO A 4 18.82 2.97 7.05
C PRO A 4 19.50 2.37 5.80
N ALA A 5 19.53 3.14 4.72
CA ALA A 5 20.27 2.77 3.53
C ALA A 5 21.73 2.46 3.89
N GLN A 6 22.15 1.22 3.69
CA GLN A 6 23.53 0.80 3.88
C GLN A 6 24.18 0.79 2.50
N MET A 7 25.15 1.69 2.31
CA MET A 7 25.92 1.71 1.07
C MET A 7 26.88 0.51 1.05
N ARG A 8 26.47 -0.57 0.40
CA ARG A 8 27.33 -1.74 0.13
C ARG A 8 28.10 -1.61 -1.18
N SER A 9 27.74 -0.64 -2.01
CA SER A 9 28.44 -0.33 -3.25
C SER A 9 29.53 0.72 -3.00
N PRO A 10 30.68 0.63 -3.68
CA PRO A 10 31.69 1.68 -3.62
C PRO A 10 31.12 2.98 -4.20
N GLY A 11 31.05 4.03 -3.40
CA GLY A 11 30.55 5.35 -3.78
C GLY A 11 29.39 5.84 -2.92
N GLU A 12 29.09 7.13 -2.96
CA GLU A 12 27.97 7.76 -2.26
C GLU A 12 26.69 7.61 -3.10
N SER A 13 26.18 6.40 -3.28
CA SER A 13 24.95 6.19 -4.02
C SER A 13 23.83 5.67 -3.09
N TRP A 14 22.68 6.31 -3.19
CA TRP A 14 21.43 5.80 -2.59
C TRP A 14 20.99 4.50 -3.27
N TYR A 15 19.90 3.89 -2.84
CA TYR A 15 19.32 2.74 -3.53
C TYR A 15 19.03 3.09 -5.00
N ARG A 16 19.48 2.23 -5.92
CA ARG A 16 19.32 2.43 -7.36
C ARG A 16 17.93 2.06 -7.87
N GLY A 17 17.20 1.24 -7.10
CA GLY A 17 15.85 0.80 -7.43
C GLY A 17 15.25 0.00 -6.28
N THR A 18 14.01 -0.47 -6.46
CA THR A 18 13.26 -1.22 -5.45
C THR A 18 13.90 -2.57 -5.11
N ALA A 19 14.52 -3.24 -6.08
CA ALA A 19 15.24 -4.50 -5.87
C ALA A 19 16.59 -4.27 -5.18
N ASP A 20 17.29 -3.19 -5.51
CA ASP A 20 18.56 -2.82 -4.87
C ASP A 20 18.35 -2.52 -3.37
N ALA A 21 17.22 -1.91 -3.01
CA ALA A 21 16.89 -1.66 -1.61
C ALA A 21 16.80 -2.96 -0.79
N ILE A 22 16.25 -4.02 -1.36
CA ILE A 22 16.20 -5.34 -0.72
C ILE A 22 17.57 -6.01 -0.76
N TYR A 23 18.27 -5.94 -1.89
CA TYR A 23 19.60 -6.53 -2.05
C TYR A 23 20.62 -5.99 -1.04
N GLN A 24 20.64 -4.69 -0.83
CA GLN A 24 21.57 -4.07 0.14
C GLN A 24 21.30 -4.51 1.59
N ASN A 25 20.12 -5.06 1.86
CA ASN A 25 19.71 -5.58 3.17
C ASN A 25 19.54 -7.11 3.18
N ILE A 26 20.09 -7.81 2.18
CA ILE A 26 19.90 -9.26 1.98
C ILE A 26 20.35 -10.09 3.18
N ASN A 27 21.36 -9.62 3.93
CA ASN A 27 21.86 -10.25 5.14
C ASN A 27 20.77 -10.44 6.21
N LEU A 28 19.76 -9.56 6.27
CA LEU A 28 18.65 -9.68 7.22
C LEU A 28 17.75 -10.86 6.82
N ILE A 29 17.56 -11.08 5.52
CA ILE A 29 16.79 -12.20 5.00
C ILE A 29 17.56 -13.50 5.24
N GLU A 30 18.85 -13.54 4.89
CA GLU A 30 19.71 -14.71 5.09
C GLU A 30 19.82 -15.10 6.57
N GLN A 31 19.93 -14.12 7.46
CA GLN A 31 20.02 -14.35 8.89
C GLN A 31 18.70 -14.87 9.50
N ALA A 32 17.56 -14.42 8.97
CA ALA A 32 16.24 -14.85 9.41
C ALA A 32 15.83 -16.20 8.82
N ASP A 33 16.43 -16.60 7.70
CA ASP A 33 16.19 -17.85 6.95
C ASP A 33 14.69 -18.21 6.81
N PRO A 34 13.83 -17.30 6.31
CA PRO A 34 12.41 -17.56 6.16
C PRO A 34 12.13 -18.44 4.93
N HIS A 35 10.98 -19.14 4.92
CA HIS A 35 10.52 -19.87 3.74
C HIS A 35 10.05 -18.94 2.63
N VAL A 36 9.37 -17.85 3.01
CA VAL A 36 8.83 -16.84 2.08
C VAL A 36 9.17 -15.45 2.58
N VAL A 37 9.31 -14.52 1.66
CA VAL A 37 9.53 -13.09 1.93
C VAL A 37 8.38 -12.30 1.32
N ALA A 38 7.71 -11.48 2.13
CA ALA A 38 6.73 -10.53 1.67
C ALA A 38 7.40 -9.16 1.45
N ILE A 39 7.22 -8.60 0.27
CA ILE A 39 7.77 -7.30 -0.15
C ILE A 39 6.59 -6.39 -0.46
N PHE A 40 6.52 -5.26 0.23
CA PHE A 40 5.44 -4.30 0.08
C PHE A 40 5.97 -2.89 -0.14
N GLY A 41 5.35 -2.16 -1.06
CA GLY A 41 5.53 -0.71 -1.17
C GLY A 41 5.04 0.00 0.10
N ALA A 42 5.67 1.11 0.45
CA ALA A 42 5.35 1.87 1.66
C ALA A 42 4.52 3.14 1.38
N ASP A 43 4.21 3.40 0.12
CA ASP A 43 3.52 4.60 -0.39
C ASP A 43 2.07 4.35 -0.85
N HIS A 44 1.56 3.17 -0.58
CA HIS A 44 0.16 2.82 -0.85
C HIS A 44 -0.64 2.70 0.45
N ILE A 45 -1.90 3.10 0.42
CA ILE A 45 -2.83 2.92 1.54
C ILE A 45 -3.76 1.75 1.23
N TYR A 46 -3.71 0.72 2.05
CA TYR A 46 -4.58 -0.46 1.94
C TYR A 46 -4.71 -1.20 3.27
N ARG A 47 -5.72 -2.04 3.35
CA ARG A 47 -5.87 -3.04 4.42
C ARG A 47 -5.82 -4.41 3.78
N MET A 48 -4.95 -5.26 4.30
CA MET A 48 -4.73 -6.59 3.76
C MET A 48 -4.54 -7.62 4.86
N ASN A 49 -5.22 -8.74 4.73
CA ASN A 49 -4.89 -9.95 5.45
C ASN A 49 -3.77 -10.67 4.68
N ILE A 50 -2.53 -10.43 5.10
CA ILE A 50 -1.34 -11.00 4.44
C ILE A 50 -1.36 -12.53 4.48
N ARG A 51 -1.97 -13.13 5.51
CA ARG A 51 -2.08 -14.59 5.64
C ARG A 51 -2.83 -15.19 4.46
N ASP A 52 -3.92 -14.58 4.00
CA ASP A 52 -4.69 -15.08 2.85
C ASP A 52 -3.82 -15.15 1.59
N MET A 53 -2.95 -14.16 1.40
CA MET A 53 -2.02 -14.14 0.26
C MET A 53 -0.90 -15.18 0.42
N ILE A 54 -0.38 -15.40 1.63
CA ILE A 54 0.60 -16.46 1.91
C ILE A 54 -0.03 -17.83 1.66
N GLU A 55 -1.22 -18.08 2.17
CA GLU A 55 -1.94 -19.36 1.96
C GLU A 55 -2.26 -19.58 0.47
N PHE A 56 -2.55 -18.54 -0.29
CA PHE A 56 -2.69 -18.61 -1.74
C PHE A 56 -1.36 -19.01 -2.38
N HIS A 57 -0.26 -18.37 -2.02
CA HIS A 57 1.08 -18.67 -2.52
C HIS A 57 1.47 -20.14 -2.30
N GLU A 58 1.27 -20.64 -1.07
CA GLU A 58 1.54 -22.03 -0.72
C GLU A 58 0.63 -23.00 -1.48
N ARG A 59 -0.67 -22.73 -1.54
CA ARG A 59 -1.67 -23.56 -2.24
C ARG A 59 -1.37 -23.67 -3.74
N LYS A 60 -0.89 -22.59 -4.36
CA LYS A 60 -0.46 -22.59 -5.76
C LYS A 60 0.96 -23.17 -5.96
N ARG A 61 1.69 -23.44 -4.87
CA ARG A 61 3.11 -23.79 -4.90
C ARG A 61 3.89 -22.80 -5.76
N ALA A 62 3.60 -21.53 -5.56
CA ALA A 62 4.18 -20.44 -6.32
C ALA A 62 5.63 -20.17 -5.88
N ASP A 63 6.46 -19.74 -6.80
CA ASP A 63 7.73 -19.09 -6.48
C ASP A 63 7.54 -17.58 -6.29
N VAL A 64 6.55 -17.01 -7.02
CA VAL A 64 6.17 -15.60 -6.89
C VAL A 64 4.65 -15.47 -6.91
N SER A 65 4.11 -14.69 -5.97
CA SER A 65 2.73 -14.22 -6.02
C SER A 65 2.72 -12.70 -6.05
N ILE A 66 1.95 -12.12 -6.96
CA ILE A 66 1.81 -10.67 -7.15
C ILE A 66 0.40 -10.28 -6.74
N ALA A 67 0.24 -9.40 -5.77
CA ALA A 67 -1.08 -8.85 -5.49
C ALA A 67 -1.55 -7.97 -6.65
N ALA A 68 -2.73 -8.23 -7.13
CA ALA A 68 -3.33 -7.57 -8.28
C ALA A 68 -4.74 -7.07 -7.94
N ILE A 69 -5.07 -5.88 -8.40
CA ILE A 69 -6.40 -5.32 -8.26
C ILE A 69 -7.01 -5.07 -9.65
N PRO A 70 -8.26 -5.47 -9.91
CA PRO A 70 -8.95 -5.11 -11.13
C PRO A 70 -9.22 -3.61 -11.20
N VAL A 71 -8.73 -2.96 -12.25
CA VAL A 71 -9.00 -1.55 -12.56
C VAL A 71 -9.53 -1.41 -13.98
N ALA A 72 -10.24 -0.31 -14.29
CA ALA A 72 -10.69 -0.04 -15.63
C ALA A 72 -9.49 0.10 -16.60
N LYS A 73 -9.61 -0.44 -17.80
CA LYS A 73 -8.50 -0.48 -18.79
C LYS A 73 -7.95 0.90 -19.17
N GLU A 74 -8.74 1.95 -19.01
CA GLU A 74 -8.30 3.32 -19.26
C GLU A 74 -7.19 3.79 -18.33
N TYR A 75 -7.07 3.18 -17.13
CA TYR A 75 -6.00 3.46 -16.17
C TYR A 75 -4.78 2.54 -16.33
N ALA A 76 -4.77 1.63 -17.31
CA ALA A 76 -3.70 0.64 -17.49
C ALA A 76 -2.29 1.28 -17.57
N LYS A 77 -2.19 2.46 -18.18
CA LYS A 77 -0.92 3.20 -18.32
C LYS A 77 -0.35 3.76 -17.02
N GLU A 78 -1.12 3.76 -15.95
CA GLU A 78 -0.68 4.25 -14.65
C GLU A 78 0.02 3.17 -13.82
N PHE A 79 -0.19 1.88 -14.18
CA PHE A 79 0.23 0.73 -13.41
C PHE A 79 1.05 -0.26 -14.24
N GLY A 80 1.76 -1.14 -13.53
CA GLY A 80 2.21 -2.40 -14.10
C GLY A 80 1.01 -3.32 -14.29
N VAL A 81 0.75 -3.78 -15.50
CA VAL A 81 -0.39 -4.65 -15.82
C VAL A 81 0.06 -6.10 -15.95
N ILE A 82 -0.68 -6.98 -15.31
CA ILE A 82 -0.42 -8.41 -15.26
C ILE A 82 -1.41 -9.13 -16.20
N GLU A 83 -0.89 -9.81 -17.20
CA GLU A 83 -1.64 -10.77 -17.98
C GLU A 83 -1.64 -12.14 -17.30
N THR A 84 -2.80 -12.74 -17.17
CA THR A 84 -2.94 -14.08 -16.59
C THR A 84 -3.75 -15.01 -17.48
N ASP A 85 -3.61 -16.32 -17.27
CA ASP A 85 -4.63 -17.26 -17.71
C ASP A 85 -5.80 -17.33 -16.72
N HIS A 86 -6.77 -18.20 -17.03
CA HIS A 86 -7.97 -18.40 -16.18
C HIS A 86 -7.64 -18.95 -14.78
N ASP A 87 -6.47 -19.52 -14.59
CA ASP A 87 -6.00 -20.08 -13.31
C ASP A 87 -5.19 -19.08 -12.50
N GLY A 88 -5.00 -17.87 -13.03
CA GLY A 88 -4.24 -16.77 -12.46
C GLY A 88 -2.73 -16.89 -12.67
N ALA A 89 -2.25 -17.85 -13.48
CA ALA A 89 -0.83 -17.94 -13.81
C ALA A 89 -0.41 -16.78 -14.72
N VAL A 90 0.68 -16.11 -14.34
CA VAL A 90 1.18 -14.93 -15.04
C VAL A 90 1.78 -15.31 -16.39
N LYS A 91 1.35 -14.63 -17.45
CA LYS A 91 1.82 -14.81 -18.83
C LYS A 91 2.71 -13.66 -19.29
N SER A 92 2.37 -12.43 -18.90
CA SER A 92 3.20 -11.27 -19.17
C SER A 92 3.03 -10.21 -18.07
N PHE A 93 3.99 -9.31 -18.01
CA PHE A 93 3.96 -8.13 -17.15
C PHE A 93 4.35 -6.91 -18.00
N VAL A 94 3.46 -5.93 -18.07
CA VAL A 94 3.63 -4.76 -18.93
C VAL A 94 3.63 -3.51 -18.05
N GLU A 95 4.77 -2.85 -17.96
CA GLU A 95 4.96 -1.69 -17.08
C GLU A 95 4.51 -0.41 -17.78
N LYS A 96 3.43 0.19 -17.31
CA LYS A 96 2.96 1.56 -17.67
C LYS A 96 2.88 1.83 -19.18
N GLN A 97 2.18 0.98 -19.92
CA GLN A 97 2.05 1.10 -21.39
C GLN A 97 0.58 1.09 -21.80
N ASP A 98 0.31 1.75 -22.94
CA ASP A 98 -0.99 1.65 -23.61
C ASP A 98 -1.17 0.26 -24.27
N GLY A 99 -2.42 -0.19 -24.37
CA GLY A 99 -2.73 -1.45 -25.02
C GLY A 99 -2.40 -2.68 -24.18
N ALA A 100 -2.28 -2.53 -22.87
CA ALA A 100 -2.04 -3.65 -21.96
C ALA A 100 -3.16 -4.71 -22.03
N PRO A 101 -2.83 -5.99 -21.77
CA PRO A 101 -3.78 -7.08 -21.83
C PRO A 101 -4.89 -6.95 -20.78
N THR A 102 -6.11 -7.35 -21.15
CA THR A 102 -7.26 -7.34 -20.24
C THR A 102 -7.36 -8.62 -19.44
N MET A 103 -8.18 -8.58 -18.39
CA MET A 103 -8.44 -9.75 -17.55
C MET A 103 -9.11 -10.88 -18.34
N PRO A 104 -8.83 -12.15 -18.00
CA PRO A 104 -9.56 -13.27 -18.58
C PRO A 104 -11.06 -13.17 -18.31
N GLY A 105 -11.86 -13.09 -19.38
CA GLY A 105 -13.32 -12.99 -19.30
C GLY A 105 -13.87 -11.59 -19.01
N ASP A 106 -13.01 -10.57 -18.86
CA ASP A 106 -13.42 -9.18 -18.65
C ASP A 106 -12.61 -8.21 -19.51
N PRO A 107 -13.10 -7.83 -20.70
CA PRO A 107 -12.35 -6.98 -21.64
C PRO A 107 -12.32 -5.50 -21.25
N GLU A 108 -13.05 -5.10 -20.21
CA GLU A 108 -13.11 -3.70 -19.75
C GLU A 108 -12.16 -3.44 -18.58
N ARG A 109 -11.57 -4.51 -17.98
CA ARG A 109 -10.65 -4.38 -16.85
C ARG A 109 -9.31 -5.04 -17.10
N VAL A 110 -8.31 -4.54 -16.38
CA VAL A 110 -6.94 -5.09 -16.34
C VAL A 110 -6.58 -5.43 -14.89
N TYR A 111 -5.68 -6.39 -14.69
CA TYR A 111 -5.05 -6.59 -13.38
C TYR A 111 -3.88 -5.61 -13.20
N ALA A 112 -4.09 -4.58 -12.38
CA ALA A 112 -3.02 -3.69 -11.97
C ALA A 112 -2.21 -4.31 -10.82
N SER A 113 -0.90 -4.31 -10.95
CA SER A 113 0.02 -4.71 -9.87
C SER A 113 -0.06 -3.70 -8.73
N MET A 114 -0.24 -4.18 -7.51
CA MET A 114 -0.26 -3.35 -6.31
C MET A 114 1.16 -3.06 -5.77
N GLY A 115 2.22 -3.58 -6.40
CA GLY A 115 3.58 -3.47 -5.86
C GLY A 115 3.83 -4.34 -4.63
N ASN A 116 2.93 -5.28 -4.35
CA ASN A 116 3.00 -6.19 -3.21
C ASN A 116 3.27 -7.61 -3.70
N TYR A 117 4.34 -8.21 -3.21
CA TYR A 117 4.84 -9.50 -3.68
C TYR A 117 5.07 -10.47 -2.54
N ILE A 118 4.85 -11.76 -2.80
CA ILE A 118 5.38 -12.85 -1.97
C ILE A 118 6.31 -13.68 -2.84
N PHE A 119 7.52 -13.87 -2.36
CA PHE A 119 8.53 -14.71 -3.01
C PHE A 119 8.90 -15.91 -2.14
N SER A 120 9.13 -17.07 -2.76
CA SER A 120 9.95 -18.10 -2.12
C SER A 120 11.34 -17.49 -1.90
N THR A 121 11.90 -17.63 -0.70
CA THR A 121 13.20 -17.03 -0.34
C THR A 121 14.29 -17.43 -1.31
N ARG A 122 14.35 -18.70 -1.70
CA ARG A 122 15.34 -19.20 -2.65
C ARG A 122 15.30 -18.47 -4.00
N THR A 123 14.10 -18.24 -4.53
CA THR A 123 13.92 -17.53 -5.80
C THR A 123 14.28 -16.06 -5.66
N LEU A 124 13.85 -15.41 -4.58
CA LEU A 124 14.20 -14.01 -4.31
C LEU A 124 15.71 -13.81 -4.25
N LEU A 125 16.42 -14.57 -3.42
CA LEU A 125 17.86 -14.44 -3.25
C LEU A 125 18.61 -14.64 -4.57
N ARG A 126 18.26 -15.69 -5.33
CA ARG A 126 18.85 -15.95 -6.65
C ARG A 126 18.72 -14.75 -7.59
N GLU A 127 17.52 -14.18 -7.69
CA GLU A 127 17.26 -13.07 -8.61
C GLU A 127 17.92 -11.76 -8.14
N LEU A 128 17.92 -11.48 -6.85
CA LEU A 128 18.59 -10.30 -6.31
C LEU A 128 20.10 -10.34 -6.54
N TYR A 129 20.75 -11.50 -6.35
CA TYR A 129 22.16 -11.66 -6.64
C TYR A 129 22.45 -11.51 -8.13
N ALA A 130 21.63 -12.08 -9.00
CA ALA A 130 21.78 -11.94 -10.44
C ALA A 130 21.60 -10.48 -10.90
N ASP A 131 20.57 -9.82 -10.37
CA ASP A 131 20.23 -8.43 -10.69
C ASP A 131 21.31 -7.43 -10.25
N ALA A 132 21.86 -7.61 -9.06
CA ALA A 132 22.88 -6.72 -8.51
C ALA A 132 24.16 -6.66 -9.36
N HIS A 133 24.44 -7.71 -10.15
CA HIS A 133 25.60 -7.81 -11.04
C HIS A 133 25.28 -7.47 -12.50
N ASP A 134 24.03 -7.13 -12.82
CA ASP A 134 23.60 -6.74 -14.16
C ASP A 134 23.72 -5.21 -14.33
N GLU A 135 24.73 -4.78 -15.06
CA GLU A 135 24.98 -3.35 -15.32
C GLU A 135 23.88 -2.68 -16.15
N ASN A 136 23.06 -3.45 -16.86
CA ASN A 136 21.95 -2.93 -17.67
C ASN A 136 20.63 -2.87 -16.91
N SER A 137 20.58 -3.39 -15.68
CA SER A 137 19.39 -3.37 -14.84
C SER A 137 19.15 -2.00 -14.21
N SER A 138 17.89 -1.58 -14.14
CA SER A 138 17.46 -0.46 -13.29
C SER A 138 17.25 -0.87 -11.83
N HIS A 139 17.46 -2.15 -11.53
CA HIS A 139 17.26 -2.76 -10.20
C HIS A 139 15.86 -2.58 -9.65
N ASP A 140 14.86 -2.72 -10.50
CA ASP A 140 13.44 -2.57 -10.19
C ASP A 140 12.71 -3.91 -10.31
N PHE A 141 11.80 -4.20 -9.36
CA PHE A 141 11.04 -5.44 -9.40
C PHE A 141 10.16 -5.55 -10.64
N GLY A 142 9.42 -4.49 -10.97
CA GLY A 142 8.48 -4.49 -12.09
C GLY A 142 9.16 -4.51 -13.45
N ARG A 143 10.27 -3.78 -13.61
CA ARG A 143 10.98 -3.64 -14.88
C ARG A 143 11.96 -4.76 -15.16
N ASP A 144 12.66 -5.23 -14.13
CA ASP A 144 13.79 -6.13 -14.32
C ASP A 144 13.54 -7.53 -13.76
N ILE A 145 13.09 -7.67 -12.50
CA ILE A 145 12.99 -8.98 -11.84
C ILE A 145 11.79 -9.78 -12.34
N LEU A 146 10.58 -9.20 -12.26
CA LEU A 146 9.37 -9.95 -12.60
C LEU A 146 9.34 -10.40 -14.06
N PRO A 147 9.67 -9.56 -15.06
CA PRO A 147 9.68 -10.00 -16.47
C PRO A 147 10.66 -11.14 -16.73
N ARG A 148 11.81 -11.16 -16.05
CA ARG A 148 12.81 -12.24 -16.20
C ARG A 148 12.34 -13.59 -15.68
N LEU A 149 11.40 -13.59 -14.71
CA LEU A 149 10.87 -14.79 -14.08
C LEU A 149 9.72 -15.43 -14.85
N ILE A 150 9.05 -14.69 -15.74
CA ILE A 150 7.93 -15.19 -16.53
C ILE A 150 8.35 -16.39 -17.36
N GLY A 151 7.62 -17.51 -17.21
CA GLY A 151 7.91 -18.76 -17.88
C GLY A 151 9.11 -19.56 -17.33
N ARG A 152 9.82 -19.03 -16.31
CA ARG A 152 10.95 -19.71 -15.67
C ARG A 152 10.62 -20.32 -14.32
N CYS A 153 9.57 -19.83 -13.66
CA CYS A 153 9.09 -20.36 -12.40
C CYS A 153 7.57 -20.17 -12.26
N PRO A 154 6.91 -20.91 -11.36
CA PRO A 154 5.50 -20.71 -11.05
C PRO A 154 5.22 -19.32 -10.49
N MET A 155 4.53 -18.48 -11.26
CA MET A 155 4.17 -17.11 -10.91
C MET A 155 2.67 -16.92 -11.06
N TYR A 156 2.01 -16.35 -10.02
CA TYR A 156 0.57 -16.17 -9.99
C TYR A 156 0.17 -14.77 -9.54
N ALA A 157 -0.91 -14.26 -10.13
CA ALA A 157 -1.59 -13.08 -9.64
C ALA A 157 -2.57 -13.47 -8.52
N TYR A 158 -2.43 -12.82 -7.38
CA TYR A 158 -3.38 -12.90 -6.27
C TYR A 158 -4.43 -11.80 -6.43
N ASP A 159 -5.67 -12.17 -6.72
CA ASP A 159 -6.75 -11.20 -6.83
C ASP A 159 -7.08 -10.62 -5.45
N PHE A 160 -6.71 -9.36 -5.24
CA PHE A 160 -6.90 -8.65 -3.99
C PHE A 160 -8.39 -8.49 -3.62
N GLN A 161 -9.31 -8.53 -4.57
CA GLN A 161 -10.74 -8.52 -4.28
C GLN A 161 -11.20 -9.75 -3.48
N THR A 162 -10.41 -10.82 -3.49
CA THR A 162 -10.67 -12.03 -2.69
C THR A 162 -10.17 -11.93 -1.25
N ASN A 163 -9.34 -10.94 -0.93
CA ASN A 163 -8.82 -10.74 0.43
C ASN A 163 -9.95 -10.41 1.41
N ARG A 164 -9.89 -10.98 2.59
CA ARG A 164 -10.94 -10.80 3.61
C ARG A 164 -10.34 -10.23 4.88
N ILE A 165 -10.90 -9.09 5.27
CA ILE A 165 -10.55 -8.42 6.51
C ILE A 165 -11.60 -8.78 7.57
N PRO A 166 -11.22 -9.39 8.71
CA PRO A 166 -12.13 -9.64 9.81
C PRO A 166 -12.83 -8.37 10.27
N GLY A 167 -14.17 -8.45 10.41
CA GLY A 167 -15.00 -7.32 10.84
C GLY A 167 -15.44 -6.36 9.73
N ASP A 168 -14.99 -6.56 8.50
CA ASP A 168 -15.54 -5.85 7.35
C ASP A 168 -16.77 -6.58 6.79
N PRO A 169 -17.72 -5.87 6.15
CA PRO A 169 -18.89 -6.48 5.53
C PRO A 169 -18.49 -7.54 4.50
N VAL A 170 -19.21 -8.67 4.48
CA VAL A 170 -19.01 -9.70 3.46
C VAL A 170 -19.38 -9.13 2.09
N GLY A 171 -18.46 -9.23 1.12
CA GLY A 171 -18.65 -8.64 -0.21
C GLY A 171 -18.44 -7.12 -0.26
N GLY A 172 -17.94 -6.54 0.82
CA GLY A 172 -17.52 -5.14 0.83
C GLY A 172 -16.39 -4.85 -0.15
N GLU A 173 -16.29 -3.62 -0.58
CA GLU A 173 -15.24 -3.14 -1.46
C GLU A 173 -13.90 -3.17 -0.74
N VAL A 174 -12.87 -3.72 -1.40
CA VAL A 174 -11.51 -3.68 -0.89
C VAL A 174 -10.93 -2.29 -1.10
N TYR A 175 -10.22 -1.78 -0.10
CA TYR A 175 -9.61 -0.46 -0.17
C TYR A 175 -8.13 -0.56 -0.53
N TRP A 176 -7.77 0.03 -1.64
CA TRP A 176 -6.39 0.26 -2.04
C TRP A 176 -6.31 1.60 -2.79
N ARG A 177 -5.34 2.43 -2.42
CA ARG A 177 -5.04 3.69 -3.08
C ARG A 177 -3.55 3.90 -3.18
N ASP A 178 -3.08 4.25 -4.36
CA ASP A 178 -1.81 4.92 -4.55
C ASP A 178 -1.97 6.39 -4.14
N VAL A 179 -1.05 6.90 -3.32
CA VAL A 179 -1.06 8.29 -2.84
C VAL A 179 0.18 9.05 -3.29
N GLY A 180 0.70 8.71 -4.47
CA GLY A 180 1.85 9.34 -5.11
C GLY A 180 1.65 10.80 -5.53
N THR A 181 0.41 11.33 -5.45
CA THR A 181 0.11 12.74 -5.71
C THR A 181 -0.51 13.40 -4.48
N ILE A 182 -0.39 14.74 -4.38
CA ILE A 182 -0.98 15.51 -3.28
C ILE A 182 -2.50 15.35 -3.28
N ASP A 183 -3.13 15.31 -4.43
CA ASP A 183 -4.58 15.17 -4.57
C ASP A 183 -5.04 13.79 -4.08
N ALA A 184 -4.37 12.71 -4.51
CA ALA A 184 -4.66 11.36 -4.07
C ALA A 184 -4.46 11.19 -2.54
N TYR A 185 -3.42 11.82 -2.00
CA TYR A 185 -3.18 11.85 -0.54
C TYR A 185 -4.31 12.59 0.20
N TYR A 186 -4.73 13.74 -0.32
CA TYR A 186 -5.85 14.51 0.25
C TYR A 186 -7.17 13.71 0.20
N GLU A 187 -7.49 13.12 -0.95
CA GLU A 187 -8.68 12.28 -1.12
C GLU A 187 -8.68 11.09 -0.17
N ALA A 188 -7.57 10.35 -0.05
CA ALA A 188 -7.46 9.21 0.84
C ALA A 188 -7.71 9.59 2.32
N ASN A 189 -7.24 10.76 2.75
CA ASN A 189 -7.54 11.27 4.08
C ASN A 189 -9.01 11.67 4.22
N THR A 190 -9.60 12.33 3.23
CA THR A 190 -10.98 12.79 3.28
C THR A 190 -11.99 11.64 3.22
N ASP A 191 -11.67 10.54 2.54
CA ASP A 191 -12.49 9.32 2.50
C ASP A 191 -12.80 8.79 3.92
N LEU A 192 -11.84 8.91 4.84
CA LEU A 192 -11.99 8.43 6.21
C LEU A 192 -13.12 9.10 6.98
N ARG A 193 -13.53 10.30 6.58
CA ARG A 193 -14.62 11.09 7.21
C ARG A 193 -16.01 10.61 6.81
N SER A 194 -16.12 9.84 5.72
CA SER A 194 -17.43 9.38 5.25
C SER A 194 -18.16 8.58 6.33
N VAL A 195 -19.50 8.58 6.29
CA VAL A 195 -20.32 7.86 7.27
C VAL A 195 -20.01 6.36 7.27
N SER A 196 -19.72 5.82 6.10
CA SER A 196 -19.35 4.41 5.91
C SER A 196 -18.09 4.33 5.05
N PRO A 197 -16.91 4.61 5.63
CA PRO A 197 -15.67 4.60 4.87
C PRO A 197 -15.29 3.17 4.47
N ALA A 198 -14.83 2.98 3.23
CA ALA A 198 -14.32 1.68 2.79
C ALA A 198 -13.11 1.23 3.64
N MET A 199 -12.30 2.18 4.10
CA MET A 199 -11.25 1.96 5.10
C MET A 199 -11.72 2.42 6.48
N ASN A 200 -12.31 1.49 7.25
CA ASN A 200 -12.84 1.80 8.58
C ASN A 200 -11.74 1.73 9.66
N LEU A 201 -11.34 2.89 10.19
CA LEU A 201 -10.37 2.99 11.30
C LEU A 201 -10.90 2.39 12.63
N PHE A 202 -12.22 2.27 12.79
CA PHE A 202 -12.86 1.79 14.02
C PHE A 202 -13.12 0.29 14.04
N ASN A 203 -12.62 -0.46 13.04
CA ASN A 203 -12.72 -1.92 13.03
C ASN A 203 -11.82 -2.53 14.12
N ARG A 204 -12.41 -2.96 15.22
CA ARG A 204 -11.69 -3.55 16.36
C ARG A 204 -11.23 -4.99 16.11
N GLN A 205 -11.80 -5.69 15.13
CA GLN A 205 -11.39 -7.06 14.79
C GLN A 205 -10.12 -7.08 13.95
N TRP A 206 -9.83 -5.96 13.25
CA TRP A 206 -8.61 -5.78 12.46
C TRP A 206 -8.06 -4.37 12.65
N PRO A 207 -7.51 -4.07 13.84
CA PRO A 207 -7.04 -2.72 14.16
C PRO A 207 -5.80 -2.38 13.33
N LEU A 208 -5.75 -1.15 12.82
CA LEU A 208 -4.53 -0.59 12.24
C LEU A 208 -3.52 -0.36 13.36
N ARG A 209 -2.37 -0.99 13.25
CA ARG A 209 -1.28 -0.85 14.23
C ARG A 209 -0.30 0.19 13.73
N THR A 210 -0.13 1.24 14.51
CA THR A 210 0.84 2.33 14.28
C THR A 210 1.58 2.65 15.56
N ALA A 211 2.46 3.65 15.53
CA ALA A 211 3.12 4.12 16.73
C ALA A 211 2.09 4.58 17.78
N SER A 212 2.23 4.10 19.01
CA SER A 212 1.40 4.53 20.15
C SER A 212 1.99 5.79 20.74
N TYR A 213 1.10 6.73 21.06
CA TYR A 213 1.45 7.98 21.71
C TYR A 213 0.53 8.19 22.90
N ASP A 214 1.09 8.67 24.03
CA ASP A 214 0.33 8.93 25.26
C ASP A 214 -0.33 10.32 25.22
N ASP A 215 -1.04 10.60 24.13
CA ASP A 215 -1.75 11.85 23.97
C ASP A 215 -3.03 11.84 24.81
N PRO A 216 -3.38 12.96 25.46
CA PRO A 216 -4.68 13.11 26.10
C PRO A 216 -5.79 13.12 25.03
N PRO A 217 -7.05 12.87 25.41
CA PRO A 217 -8.18 13.02 24.50
C PRO A 217 -8.25 14.41 23.87
N ALA A 218 -8.84 14.48 22.66
CA ALA A 218 -9.15 15.77 22.05
C ALA A 218 -10.09 16.60 22.93
N LYS A 219 -9.85 17.91 23.02
CA LYS A 219 -10.58 18.83 23.90
C LYS A 219 -11.26 19.94 23.11
N PHE A 220 -12.53 20.15 23.39
CA PHE A 220 -13.33 21.24 22.85
C PHE A 220 -13.74 22.18 23.99
N THR A 221 -13.47 23.46 23.83
CA THR A 221 -13.72 24.43 24.91
C THR A 221 -14.50 25.62 24.42
N PHE A 222 -15.19 26.22 25.41
CA PHE A 222 -16.10 27.31 25.33
C PHE A 222 -17.47 26.96 24.72
N ASP A 223 -18.53 27.50 25.29
CA ASP A 223 -19.89 27.42 24.84
C ASP A 223 -20.57 28.81 24.85
N ASP A 224 -19.77 29.86 24.71
CA ASP A 224 -20.26 31.22 24.58
C ASP A 224 -20.62 31.54 23.14
N ASP A 225 -21.59 32.45 22.94
CA ASP A 225 -21.98 32.92 21.63
C ASP A 225 -20.76 33.54 20.88
N GLY A 226 -20.49 33.02 19.69
CA GLY A 226 -19.35 33.41 18.87
C GLY A 226 -17.98 32.83 19.32
N ARG A 227 -17.96 32.02 20.39
CA ARG A 227 -16.73 31.44 20.94
C ARG A 227 -16.89 29.95 21.31
N ARG A 228 -17.43 29.14 20.43
CA ARG A 228 -17.64 27.71 20.67
C ARG A 228 -16.62 26.89 19.92
N GLY A 229 -15.89 25.97 20.60
CA GLY A 229 -15.03 24.98 19.94
C GLY A 229 -15.90 23.94 19.25
N THR A 230 -15.84 23.84 17.93
CA THR A 230 -16.76 23.01 17.14
C THR A 230 -15.99 22.20 16.08
N ALA A 231 -16.36 20.94 15.91
CA ALA A 231 -15.95 20.12 14.78
C ALA A 231 -17.19 19.50 14.13
N VAL A 232 -17.31 19.63 12.82
CA VAL A 232 -18.42 19.10 12.03
C VAL A 232 -17.86 18.30 10.87
N ASP A 233 -18.32 17.09 10.67
CA ASP A 233 -17.85 16.19 9.64
C ASP A 233 -16.30 16.10 9.60
N THR A 234 -15.72 15.89 10.77
CA THR A 234 -14.28 16.06 11.01
C THR A 234 -13.75 14.94 11.92
N ILE A 235 -12.60 14.39 11.58
CA ILE A 235 -11.83 13.50 12.46
C ILE A 235 -10.85 14.37 13.25
N VAL A 236 -10.80 14.18 14.58
CA VAL A 236 -9.90 14.93 15.47
C VAL A 236 -9.06 13.94 16.28
N ALA A 237 -7.76 13.97 16.08
CA ALA A 237 -6.83 13.09 16.79
C ALA A 237 -6.54 13.58 18.22
N GLY A 238 -5.99 12.68 19.05
CA GLY A 238 -5.63 12.95 20.44
C GLY A 238 -4.65 14.13 20.59
N GLY A 239 -4.67 14.74 21.78
CA GLY A 239 -3.84 15.92 22.09
C GLY A 239 -4.31 17.24 21.47
N SER A 240 -5.32 17.20 20.57
CA SER A 240 -5.77 18.39 19.86
C SER A 240 -6.77 19.21 20.71
N ILE A 241 -6.76 20.53 20.55
CA ILE A 241 -7.62 21.46 21.29
C ILE A 241 -8.29 22.42 20.31
N LEU A 242 -9.63 22.37 20.24
CA LEU A 242 -10.43 23.39 19.57
C LEU A 242 -10.93 24.38 20.62
N SER A 243 -10.21 25.49 20.77
CA SER A 243 -10.44 26.49 21.83
C SER A 243 -11.21 27.69 21.26
N GLY A 244 -12.53 27.50 21.04
CA GLY A 244 -13.39 28.53 20.45
C GLY A 244 -13.22 28.69 18.94
N GLY A 245 -12.53 27.75 18.29
CA GLY A 245 -12.39 27.70 16.83
C GLY A 245 -13.28 26.62 16.21
N THR A 246 -13.45 26.66 14.90
CA THR A 246 -14.29 25.74 14.14
C THR A 246 -13.48 24.96 13.13
N ALA A 247 -13.69 23.64 13.08
CA ALA A 247 -13.17 22.76 12.03
C ALA A 247 -14.34 22.11 11.28
N ARG A 248 -14.33 22.14 9.96
CA ARG A 248 -15.37 21.53 9.08
C ARG A 248 -14.71 20.75 7.95
N ASN A 249 -15.22 19.55 7.71
CA ASN A 249 -14.74 18.69 6.63
C ASN A 249 -13.21 18.46 6.71
N CYS A 250 -12.69 18.20 7.91
CA CYS A 250 -11.25 18.15 8.15
C CYS A 250 -10.80 16.79 8.72
N VAL A 251 -9.49 16.52 8.55
CA VAL A 251 -8.78 15.53 9.34
C VAL A 251 -7.71 16.25 10.17
N ILE A 252 -8.02 16.46 11.45
CA ILE A 252 -7.15 17.19 12.37
C ILE A 252 -6.17 16.21 13.02
N GLY A 253 -4.89 16.38 12.72
CA GLY A 253 -3.79 15.57 13.27
C GLY A 253 -3.60 15.76 14.77
N ARG A 254 -2.57 15.09 15.30
CA ARG A 254 -2.25 15.11 16.74
C ARG A 254 -1.74 16.48 17.21
N GLY A 255 -2.19 16.88 18.40
CA GLY A 255 -1.66 18.07 19.08
C GLY A 255 -1.98 19.41 18.41
N VAL A 256 -2.89 19.44 17.44
CA VAL A 256 -3.29 20.66 16.74
C VAL A 256 -4.12 21.55 17.67
N LYS A 257 -3.89 22.86 17.58
CA LYS A 257 -4.66 23.88 18.31
C LYS A 257 -5.37 24.82 17.35
N VAL A 258 -6.71 24.87 17.46
CA VAL A 258 -7.55 25.80 16.71
C VAL A 258 -8.13 26.82 17.68
N HIS A 259 -7.63 28.05 17.59
CA HIS A 259 -7.96 29.13 18.54
C HIS A 259 -9.28 29.84 18.19
N ALA A 260 -9.78 30.62 19.14
CA ALA A 260 -11.02 31.38 18.97
C ALA A 260 -11.00 32.26 17.73
N GLY A 261 -12.08 32.21 16.96
CA GLY A 261 -12.24 32.95 15.71
C GLY A 261 -11.56 32.33 14.49
N ALA A 262 -10.75 31.28 14.68
CA ALA A 262 -10.18 30.54 13.56
C ALA A 262 -11.20 29.56 12.95
N VAL A 263 -11.23 29.50 11.64
CA VAL A 263 -12.04 28.55 10.86
C VAL A 263 -11.10 27.75 9.96
N VAL A 264 -11.18 26.43 10.08
CA VAL A 264 -10.42 25.46 9.25
C VAL A 264 -11.44 24.64 8.49
N GLU A 265 -11.37 24.65 7.18
CA GLU A 265 -12.30 23.94 6.32
C GLU A 265 -11.56 23.14 5.24
N ASN A 266 -12.11 21.97 4.88
CA ASN A 266 -11.62 21.12 3.79
C ASN A 266 -10.09 20.93 3.86
N SER A 267 -9.59 20.58 5.03
CA SER A 267 -8.14 20.53 5.30
C SER A 267 -7.72 19.25 6.01
N ILE A 268 -6.47 18.88 5.79
CA ILE A 268 -5.80 17.78 6.49
C ILE A 268 -4.49 18.27 7.12
#